data_7e882137be397dac1c8a6a73e6de6723
#
_entry.id   7e882137be397dac1c8a6a73e6de6723
#
_cell.length_a   1.000
_cell.length_b   1.000
_cell.length_c   1.000
_cell.angle_alpha   90.00
_cell.angle_beta   90.00
_cell.angle_gamma   90.00
#
_symmetry.space_group_name_H-M   'P 1'
#
loop_
_entity.id
_entity.type
_entity.pdbx_description
1 polymer ?
#
loop_
_entity_poly.entity_id
_entity_poly.type
_entity_poly.pdbx_seq_one_letter_code
_entity_poly.pdbx_strand_id
1 'polypeptide(L)'
;MPNLVDKYNQAERAGRATVPNRAIECCSLELWNTIGYPFKVDSESELWRYHDSMQDGRFKGNLRLIGSYSEHDFDLVTKTANQILGFSERHLPIRSSGKHALTRSLHQYQLLMKHRPHDGPLRVLEIGPGSGYLGLLLANDGHQYFAMDAAQAFYLYQKKLWSDIYGADYFDYSESSSRTDNAKVTHIPWWRFANLSIPIPDVDIVTINHALTEMHPQAVKTIFARLYSAWGDNDKKLVLAESLGYDYFKRKDAMLADIRAKSFTVNCITNRVTIFRPNSGAATAQLVELGRRPTFGVRIKSRLRKRIINLVVRSLRHPFGQQLAKLIKRGPIHHDKLTAAIDAQTQPLHDFFENLVADERTPDEIFEKPRIGDIK
;
A
#
# COMPACT_ATOMS: atom_id res chain seq x y z
N MET A 1 31.24 -14.88 3.10
CA MET A 1 30.16 -14.53 4.07
C MET A 1 28.83 -14.87 3.44
N PRO A 2 27.84 -15.36 4.18
CA PRO A 2 26.51 -15.61 3.62
C PRO A 2 25.92 -14.30 3.07
N ASN A 3 25.29 -14.37 1.90
CA ASN A 3 24.64 -13.23 1.28
C ASN A 3 23.35 -12.83 2.03
N LEU A 4 22.74 -11.71 1.65
CA LEU A 4 21.54 -11.18 2.32
C LEU A 4 20.36 -12.15 2.28
N VAL A 5 20.16 -12.85 1.15
CA VAL A 5 19.10 -13.83 0.95
C VAL A 5 19.27 -15.03 1.88
N ASP A 6 20.50 -15.57 1.99
CA ASP A 6 20.81 -16.70 2.86
C ASP A 6 20.60 -16.36 4.34
N LYS A 7 21.05 -15.17 4.76
CA LYS A 7 20.84 -14.68 6.14
C LYS A 7 19.35 -14.60 6.49
N TYR A 8 18.55 -14.01 5.61
CA TYR A 8 17.11 -13.92 5.82
C TYR A 8 16.46 -15.31 5.87
N ASN A 9 16.79 -16.19 4.92
CA ASN A 9 16.23 -17.53 4.86
C ASN A 9 16.59 -18.36 6.11
N GLN A 10 17.78 -18.15 6.66
CA GLN A 10 18.18 -18.77 7.93
C GLN A 10 17.35 -18.22 9.11
N ALA A 11 17.22 -16.90 9.20
CA ALA A 11 16.42 -16.23 10.23
C ALA A 11 14.93 -16.63 10.12
N GLU A 12 14.38 -16.69 8.90
CA GLU A 12 13.00 -17.13 8.67
C GLU A 12 12.79 -18.59 9.12
N ARG A 13 13.70 -19.51 8.79
CA ARG A 13 13.61 -20.91 9.25
C ARG A 13 13.57 -21.01 10.78
N ALA A 14 14.47 -20.27 11.45
CA ALA A 14 14.47 -20.23 12.90
C ALA A 14 13.19 -19.59 13.47
N GLY A 15 12.74 -18.50 12.88
CA GLY A 15 11.53 -17.80 13.29
C GLY A 15 10.25 -18.62 13.09
N ARG A 16 10.13 -19.36 12.00
CA ARG A 16 8.99 -20.26 11.74
C ARG A 16 8.78 -21.29 12.85
N ALA A 17 9.85 -21.76 13.47
CA ALA A 17 9.76 -22.71 14.60
C ALA A 17 9.12 -22.08 15.85
N THR A 18 9.03 -20.75 15.93
CA THR A 18 8.48 -20.02 17.08
C THR A 18 7.02 -19.60 16.90
N VAL A 19 6.43 -19.84 15.73
CA VAL A 19 5.05 -19.44 15.43
C VAL A 19 4.16 -20.66 15.18
N PRO A 20 2.85 -20.58 15.48
CA PRO A 20 1.92 -21.67 15.21
C PRO A 20 1.88 -22.03 13.71
N ASN A 21 1.78 -23.31 13.38
CA ASN A 21 1.66 -23.79 12.00
C ASN A 21 0.56 -23.05 11.22
N ARG A 22 -0.56 -22.75 11.87
CA ARG A 22 -1.66 -21.99 11.25
C ARG A 22 -1.26 -20.60 10.80
N ALA A 23 -0.33 -19.93 11.50
CA ALA A 23 0.20 -18.63 11.07
C ALA A 23 1.06 -18.76 9.81
N ILE A 24 1.81 -19.88 9.70
CA ILE A 24 2.60 -20.18 8.52
C ILE A 24 1.70 -20.41 7.29
N GLU A 25 0.62 -21.18 7.46
CA GLU A 25 -0.36 -21.45 6.39
C GLU A 25 -1.06 -20.18 5.89
N CYS A 26 -1.30 -19.22 6.79
CA CYS A 26 -1.96 -17.95 6.45
C CYS A 26 -1.08 -16.99 5.66
N CYS A 27 0.23 -17.17 5.66
CA CYS A 27 1.16 -16.45 4.80
C CYS A 27 1.28 -17.11 3.42
N SER A 28 0.15 -17.56 2.86
CA SER A 28 0.12 -18.23 1.57
C SER A 28 0.76 -17.37 0.48
N LEU A 29 1.87 -17.88 -0.06
CA LEU A 29 2.69 -17.21 -1.04
C LEU A 29 2.19 -17.39 -2.47
N GLU A 30 1.26 -18.32 -2.67
CA GLU A 30 0.78 -18.72 -4.00
C GLU A 30 0.03 -17.57 -4.70
N LEU A 31 -0.64 -16.72 -3.93
CA LEU A 31 -1.36 -15.57 -4.48
C LEU A 31 -0.44 -14.55 -5.15
N TRP A 32 0.74 -14.31 -4.60
CA TRP A 32 1.69 -13.33 -5.12
C TRP A 32 2.33 -13.78 -6.44
N ASN A 33 2.46 -15.08 -6.67
CA ASN A 33 2.91 -15.60 -7.94
C ASN A 33 1.91 -15.34 -9.08
N THR A 34 0.61 -15.18 -8.75
CA THR A 34 -0.43 -14.89 -9.74
C THR A 34 -0.48 -13.44 -10.19
N ILE A 35 0.14 -12.52 -9.46
CA ILE A 35 0.21 -11.09 -9.83
C ILE A 35 1.52 -10.69 -10.54
N GLY A 36 2.34 -11.67 -10.90
CA GLY A 36 3.52 -11.45 -11.74
C GLY A 36 4.80 -11.06 -11.00
N TYR A 37 4.78 -11.01 -9.66
CA TYR A 37 5.97 -10.77 -8.85
C TYR A 37 6.30 -12.01 -8.03
N PRO A 38 7.52 -12.54 -8.12
CA PRO A 38 7.93 -13.64 -7.25
C PRO A 38 7.96 -13.13 -5.80
N PHE A 39 7.41 -13.94 -4.91
CA PHE A 39 7.41 -13.65 -3.47
C PHE A 39 8.80 -13.80 -2.85
N LYS A 40 9.63 -14.63 -3.46
CA LYS A 40 11.01 -14.89 -3.07
C LYS A 40 11.94 -14.62 -4.23
N VAL A 41 13.15 -14.23 -3.90
CA VAL A 41 14.28 -14.11 -4.80
C VAL A 41 15.37 -15.07 -4.35
N ASP A 42 16.15 -15.56 -5.32
CA ASP A 42 17.28 -16.42 -5.06
C ASP A 42 18.59 -15.62 -4.98
N SER A 43 18.59 -14.39 -5.50
CA SER A 43 19.75 -13.49 -5.54
C SER A 43 19.37 -12.05 -5.25
N GLU A 44 20.30 -11.30 -4.63
CA GLU A 44 20.19 -9.86 -4.45
C GLU A 44 20.10 -9.09 -5.78
N SER A 45 20.65 -9.67 -6.85
CA SER A 45 20.59 -9.09 -8.19
C SER A 45 19.18 -8.99 -8.77
N GLU A 46 18.20 -9.67 -8.17
CA GLU A 46 16.80 -9.60 -8.57
C GLU A 46 16.00 -8.51 -7.85
N LEU A 47 16.56 -7.90 -6.81
CA LEU A 47 15.84 -6.93 -5.96
C LEU A 47 15.44 -5.65 -6.69
N TRP A 48 16.08 -5.31 -7.81
CA TRP A 48 15.70 -4.16 -8.62
C TRP A 48 14.24 -4.21 -9.09
N ARG A 49 13.66 -5.42 -9.25
CA ARG A 49 12.25 -5.63 -9.64
C ARG A 49 11.25 -5.03 -8.65
N TYR A 50 11.67 -4.82 -7.41
CA TYR A 50 10.84 -4.32 -6.31
C TYR A 50 11.00 -2.82 -6.09
N HIS A 51 11.84 -2.18 -6.87
CA HIS A 51 12.08 -0.74 -6.84
C HIS A 51 10.82 -0.03 -7.28
N ASP A 52 10.33 0.42 -8.15
CA ASP A 52 9.10 1.12 -8.48
C ASP A 52 7.92 0.17 -8.78
N SER A 53 7.81 -0.92 -8.03
CA SER A 53 6.93 -2.03 -8.32
C SER A 53 5.45 -1.73 -8.10
N MET A 54 4.58 -2.44 -8.86
CA MET A 54 3.12 -2.43 -8.75
C MET A 54 2.44 -1.09 -9.08
N GLN A 55 3.18 -0.04 -9.41
CA GLN A 55 2.66 1.28 -9.77
C GLN A 55 3.00 1.70 -11.21
N ASP A 56 3.55 0.79 -11.99
CA ASP A 56 3.96 1.02 -13.39
C ASP A 56 2.84 1.66 -14.21
N GLY A 57 3.19 2.70 -14.98
CA GLY A 57 2.25 3.40 -15.84
C GLY A 57 1.16 4.21 -15.12
N ARG A 58 1.18 4.29 -13.77
CA ARG A 58 0.16 5.00 -12.98
C ARG A 58 0.57 6.40 -12.54
N PHE A 59 1.73 6.90 -12.98
CA PHE A 59 2.28 8.18 -12.52
C PHE A 59 1.27 9.33 -12.57
N LYS A 60 0.71 9.63 -13.77
CA LYS A 60 -0.31 10.68 -13.92
C LYS A 60 -1.56 10.44 -13.07
N GLY A 61 -1.98 9.19 -12.92
CA GLY A 61 -3.09 8.82 -12.05
C GLY A 61 -2.81 9.07 -10.57
N ASN A 62 -1.59 8.79 -10.12
CA ASN A 62 -1.15 9.04 -8.75
C ASN A 62 -1.03 10.53 -8.46
N LEU A 63 -0.49 11.34 -9.39
CA LEU A 63 -0.48 12.80 -9.26
C LEU A 63 -1.89 13.38 -9.07
N ARG A 64 -2.87 12.89 -9.84
CA ARG A 64 -4.27 13.30 -9.67
C ARG A 64 -4.89 12.91 -8.33
N LEU A 65 -4.40 11.86 -7.70
CA LEU A 65 -4.84 11.47 -6.35
C LEU A 65 -4.30 12.42 -5.28
N ILE A 66 -3.08 12.93 -5.45
CA ILE A 66 -2.49 13.96 -4.59
C ILE A 66 -3.36 15.21 -4.64
N GLY A 67 -3.78 15.63 -5.82
CA GLY A 67 -4.67 16.78 -6.06
C GLY A 67 -4.01 18.12 -5.75
N SER A 68 -3.62 18.35 -4.50
CA SER A 68 -2.86 19.53 -4.05
C SER A 68 -1.78 19.10 -3.06
N TYR A 69 -0.72 19.88 -2.97
CA TYR A 69 0.39 19.66 -2.04
C TYR A 69 0.94 20.99 -1.54
N SER A 70 1.51 20.98 -0.34
CA SER A 70 2.17 22.12 0.28
C SER A 70 3.64 22.21 -0.18
N GLU A 71 4.29 23.33 0.10
CA GLU A 71 5.74 23.48 -0.07
C GLU A 71 6.49 22.41 0.74
N HIS A 72 6.04 22.15 1.98
CA HIS A 72 6.59 21.06 2.80
C HIS A 72 6.49 19.68 2.12
N ASP A 73 5.34 19.36 1.53
CA ASP A 73 5.16 18.09 0.79
C ASP A 73 6.13 18.02 -0.40
N PHE A 74 6.33 19.13 -1.09
CA PHE A 74 7.25 19.21 -2.23
C PHE A 74 8.71 19.00 -1.81
N ASP A 75 9.15 19.66 -0.75
CA ASP A 75 10.50 19.51 -0.21
C ASP A 75 10.74 18.07 0.29
N LEU A 76 9.75 17.53 0.98
CA LEU A 76 9.80 16.18 1.52
C LEU A 76 9.93 15.13 0.40
N VAL A 77 9.11 15.24 -0.65
CA VAL A 77 9.16 14.30 -1.78
C VAL A 77 10.43 14.48 -2.60
N THR A 78 10.91 15.71 -2.76
CA THR A 78 12.18 16.01 -3.45
C THR A 78 13.36 15.37 -2.74
N LYS A 79 13.46 15.56 -1.42
CA LYS A 79 14.49 14.93 -0.59
C LYS A 79 14.43 13.41 -0.72
N THR A 80 13.24 12.83 -0.64
CA THR A 80 13.04 11.38 -0.70
C THR A 80 13.38 10.83 -2.09
N ALA A 81 12.97 11.51 -3.16
CA ALA A 81 13.30 11.13 -4.54
C ALA A 81 14.81 11.08 -4.78
N ASN A 82 15.55 12.08 -4.27
CA ASN A 82 17.01 12.12 -4.37
C ASN A 82 17.68 10.98 -3.58
N GLN A 83 17.16 10.60 -2.42
CA GLN A 83 17.65 9.45 -1.66
C GLN A 83 17.42 8.14 -2.43
N ILE A 84 16.24 7.95 -3.01
CA ILE A 84 15.89 6.76 -3.80
C ILE A 84 16.76 6.68 -5.06
N LEU A 85 16.95 7.81 -5.74
CA LEU A 85 17.80 7.91 -6.92
C LEU A 85 19.24 7.52 -6.58
N GLY A 86 19.83 8.13 -5.53
CA GLY A 86 21.18 7.80 -5.08
C GLY A 86 21.32 6.32 -4.66
N PHE A 87 20.30 5.74 -4.01
CA PHE A 87 20.27 4.31 -3.71
C PHE A 87 20.25 3.47 -4.99
N SER A 88 19.40 3.81 -5.97
CA SER A 88 19.32 3.06 -7.22
C SER A 88 20.63 3.09 -7.99
N GLU A 89 21.30 4.24 -8.05
CA GLU A 89 22.62 4.41 -8.69
C GLU A 89 23.71 3.54 -8.06
N ARG A 90 23.68 3.39 -6.73
CA ARG A 90 24.72 2.61 -6.01
C ARG A 90 24.46 1.11 -6.03
N HIS A 91 23.21 0.69 -6.03
CA HIS A 91 22.85 -0.69 -5.67
C HIS A 91 22.03 -1.45 -6.69
N LEU A 92 21.49 -0.78 -7.69
CA LEU A 92 20.61 -1.40 -8.69
C LEU A 92 21.20 -1.27 -10.10
N PRO A 93 20.86 -2.15 -11.02
CA PRO A 93 21.25 -2.03 -12.42
C PRO A 93 20.48 -0.93 -13.18
N ILE A 94 19.59 -0.22 -12.50
CA ILE A 94 18.73 0.85 -13.03
C ILE A 94 19.02 2.15 -12.31
N ARG A 95 18.81 3.28 -12.99
CA ARG A 95 18.83 4.61 -12.39
C ARG A 95 17.40 5.13 -12.35
N SER A 96 16.80 5.22 -11.17
CA SER A 96 15.39 5.58 -11.02
C SER A 96 15.09 6.22 -9.67
N SER A 97 14.24 7.25 -9.68
CA SER A 97 13.72 7.91 -8.49
C SER A 97 12.53 7.17 -7.84
N GLY A 98 12.07 6.07 -8.46
CA GLY A 98 10.89 5.35 -8.01
C GLY A 98 9.59 6.18 -8.11
N LYS A 99 9.49 7.05 -9.11
CA LYS A 99 8.44 8.09 -9.22
C LYS A 99 7.01 7.57 -9.11
N HIS A 100 6.72 6.37 -9.63
CA HIS A 100 5.36 5.83 -9.59
C HIS A 100 4.93 5.42 -8.17
N ALA A 101 5.80 4.69 -7.46
CA ALA A 101 5.52 4.27 -6.10
C ALA A 101 5.67 5.44 -5.11
N LEU A 102 6.64 6.35 -5.32
CA LEU A 102 6.84 7.51 -4.47
C LEU A 102 5.67 8.49 -4.52
N THR A 103 5.14 8.80 -5.71
CA THR A 103 3.95 9.66 -5.82
C THR A 103 2.73 9.02 -5.17
N ARG A 104 2.60 7.68 -5.23
CA ARG A 104 1.56 6.97 -4.51
C ARG A 104 1.76 7.09 -2.99
N SER A 105 2.98 6.93 -2.52
CA SER A 105 3.34 7.06 -1.11
C SER A 105 3.11 8.48 -0.58
N LEU A 106 3.33 9.52 -1.39
CA LEU A 106 3.01 10.90 -1.02
C LEU A 106 1.51 11.07 -0.76
N HIS A 107 0.65 10.52 -1.61
CA HIS A 107 -0.79 10.53 -1.37
C HIS A 107 -1.17 9.81 -0.07
N GLN A 108 -0.56 8.66 0.21
CA GLN A 108 -0.78 7.91 1.46
C GLN A 108 -0.28 8.70 2.68
N TYR A 109 0.88 9.35 2.59
CA TYR A 109 1.40 10.26 3.61
C TYR A 109 0.41 11.38 3.92
N GLN A 110 -0.11 12.07 2.89
CA GLN A 110 -1.11 13.13 3.06
C GLN A 110 -2.38 12.62 3.76
N LEU A 111 -2.83 11.41 3.44
CA LEU A 111 -3.96 10.78 4.13
C LEU A 111 -3.66 10.51 5.60
N LEU A 112 -2.45 10.04 5.93
CA LEU A 112 -2.03 9.83 7.32
C LEU A 112 -2.01 11.16 8.08
N MET A 113 -1.42 12.20 7.50
CA MET A 113 -1.36 13.54 8.12
C MET A 113 -2.76 14.14 8.32
N LYS A 114 -3.65 13.94 7.37
CA LYS A 114 -5.05 14.40 7.46
C LYS A 114 -5.84 13.71 8.60
N HIS A 115 -5.53 12.46 8.90
CA HIS A 115 -6.25 11.65 9.88
C HIS A 115 -5.45 11.36 11.15
N ARG A 116 -4.30 12.05 11.33
CA ARG A 116 -3.46 11.89 12.51
C ARG A 116 -4.22 12.14 13.81
N PRO A 117 -3.96 11.36 14.88
CA PRO A 117 -4.66 11.54 16.15
C PRO A 117 -4.16 12.73 16.97
N HIS A 118 -2.99 13.26 16.67
CA HIS A 118 -2.36 14.42 17.32
C HIS A 118 -1.35 15.10 16.39
N ASP A 119 -0.88 16.29 16.75
CA ASP A 119 0.04 17.10 15.94
C ASP A 119 1.53 16.78 16.14
N GLY A 120 1.87 15.94 17.12
CA GLY A 120 3.26 15.54 17.40
C GLY A 120 3.78 14.46 16.44
N PRO A 121 5.07 14.09 16.61
CA PRO A 121 5.64 12.96 15.88
C PRO A 121 4.82 11.68 16.06
N LEU A 122 4.49 11.04 14.96
CA LEU A 122 3.70 9.82 14.94
C LEU A 122 4.60 8.58 15.02
N ARG A 123 4.02 7.50 15.54
CA ARG A 123 4.55 6.14 15.46
C ARG A 123 3.63 5.34 14.53
N VAL A 124 4.13 5.02 13.34
CA VAL A 124 3.32 4.41 12.27
C VAL A 124 3.84 3.01 11.97
N LEU A 125 2.95 2.03 11.99
CA LEU A 125 3.24 0.66 11.51
C LEU A 125 2.58 0.47 10.14
N GLU A 126 3.36 0.16 9.12
CA GLU A 126 2.84 -0.26 7.83
C GLU A 126 2.93 -1.78 7.68
N ILE A 127 1.82 -2.39 7.25
CA ILE A 127 1.73 -3.81 6.93
C ILE A 127 1.62 -3.96 5.41
N GLY A 128 2.62 -4.58 4.81
CA GLY A 128 2.77 -4.70 3.36
C GLY A 128 3.22 -3.40 2.68
N PRO A 129 4.39 -2.85 3.04
CA PRO A 129 4.86 -1.56 2.56
C PRO A 129 5.27 -1.53 1.07
N GLY A 130 5.33 -2.68 0.40
CA GLY A 130 5.76 -2.74 -0.99
C GLY A 130 7.18 -2.21 -1.19
N SER A 131 7.40 -1.17 -2.01
CA SER A 131 8.73 -0.56 -2.17
C SER A 131 9.22 0.21 -0.94
N GLY A 132 8.36 0.45 0.06
CA GLY A 132 8.75 1.06 1.35
C GLY A 132 8.94 2.57 1.35
N TYR A 133 8.45 3.28 0.33
CA TYR A 133 8.70 4.73 0.19
C TYR A 133 7.86 5.60 1.12
N LEU A 134 6.70 5.11 1.58
CA LEU A 134 5.96 5.78 2.65
C LEU A 134 6.81 5.89 3.93
N GLY A 135 7.58 4.83 4.23
CA GLY A 135 8.51 4.83 5.35
C GLY A 135 9.60 5.89 5.24
N LEU A 136 10.11 6.15 4.02
CA LEU A 136 11.08 7.22 3.79
C LEU A 136 10.46 8.60 4.02
N LEU A 137 9.24 8.84 3.51
CA LEU A 137 8.54 10.10 3.73
C LEU A 137 8.31 10.35 5.22
N LEU A 138 7.76 9.36 5.94
CA LEU A 138 7.48 9.48 7.37
C LEU A 138 8.76 9.71 8.19
N ALA A 139 9.83 8.94 7.95
CA ALA A 139 11.08 9.09 8.69
C ALA A 139 11.80 10.40 8.35
N ASN A 140 11.71 10.88 7.11
CA ASN A 140 12.24 12.18 6.70
C ASN A 140 11.51 13.37 7.33
N ASP A 141 10.23 13.19 7.68
CA ASP A 141 9.38 14.16 8.37
C ASP A 141 9.45 14.04 9.91
N GLY A 142 10.36 13.23 10.44
CA GLY A 142 10.58 13.11 11.88
C GLY A 142 9.64 12.14 12.61
N HIS A 143 8.89 11.33 11.91
CA HIS A 143 8.06 10.27 12.47
C HIS A 143 8.84 8.98 12.70
N GLN A 144 8.40 8.13 13.63
CA GLN A 144 8.93 6.77 13.78
C GLN A 144 8.14 5.81 12.89
N TYR A 145 8.84 5.06 12.09
CA TYR A 145 8.24 4.12 11.16
C TYR A 145 8.60 2.67 11.49
N PHE A 146 7.59 1.83 11.52
CA PHE A 146 7.68 0.39 11.68
C PHE A 146 7.11 -0.26 10.42
N ALA A 147 7.76 -1.29 9.93
CA ALA A 147 7.30 -2.00 8.75
C ALA A 147 7.23 -3.50 8.98
N MET A 148 6.20 -4.15 8.48
CA MET A 148 6.08 -5.59 8.43
C MET A 148 5.71 -6.03 7.03
N ASP A 149 6.52 -6.90 6.44
CA ASP A 149 6.21 -7.54 5.17
C ASP A 149 6.30 -9.07 5.29
N ALA A 150 5.39 -9.77 4.63
CA ALA A 150 5.40 -11.22 4.54
C ALA A 150 6.19 -11.72 3.33
N ALA A 151 6.36 -10.87 2.31
CA ALA A 151 7.10 -11.20 1.09
C ALA A 151 8.60 -11.03 1.32
N GLN A 152 9.37 -12.14 1.29
CA GLN A 152 10.82 -12.11 1.44
C GLN A 152 11.48 -11.10 0.50
N ALA A 153 11.07 -11.08 -0.76
CA ALA A 153 11.67 -10.21 -1.77
C ALA A 153 11.47 -8.71 -1.46
N PHE A 154 10.25 -8.30 -1.07
CA PHE A 154 10.01 -6.93 -0.63
C PHE A 154 10.75 -6.61 0.67
N TYR A 155 10.74 -7.53 1.63
CA TYR A 155 11.49 -7.36 2.87
C TYR A 155 12.98 -7.10 2.60
N LEU A 156 13.62 -7.89 1.73
CA LEU A 156 15.03 -7.76 1.40
C LEU A 156 15.32 -6.47 0.63
N TYR A 157 14.44 -6.07 -0.28
CA TYR A 157 14.55 -4.79 -0.97
C TYR A 157 14.48 -3.61 0.02
N GLN A 158 13.48 -3.60 0.88
CA GLN A 158 13.29 -2.58 1.92
C GLN A 158 14.48 -2.54 2.89
N LYS A 159 14.96 -3.69 3.32
CA LYS A 159 16.14 -3.80 4.17
C LYS A 159 17.35 -3.13 3.54
N LYS A 160 17.63 -3.42 2.27
CA LYS A 160 18.75 -2.84 1.53
C LYS A 160 18.60 -1.32 1.39
N LEU A 161 17.39 -0.86 1.03
CA LEU A 161 17.06 0.55 0.89
C LEU A 161 17.22 1.32 2.21
N TRP A 162 16.59 0.85 3.28
CA TRP A 162 16.58 1.58 4.55
C TRP A 162 17.91 1.49 5.29
N SER A 163 18.63 0.39 5.20
CA SER A 163 19.97 0.30 5.80
C SER A 163 20.97 1.23 5.11
N ASP A 164 20.86 1.42 3.79
CA ASP A 164 21.70 2.35 3.04
C ASP A 164 21.41 3.82 3.40
N ILE A 165 20.12 4.18 3.53
CA ILE A 165 19.71 5.58 3.76
C ILE A 165 19.86 5.99 5.23
N TYR A 166 19.52 5.11 6.16
CA TYR A 166 19.43 5.46 7.59
C TYR A 166 20.58 4.93 8.44
N GLY A 167 21.37 3.96 7.95
CA GLY A 167 22.51 3.42 8.69
C GLY A 167 22.16 3.01 10.12
N ALA A 168 22.73 3.66 11.12
CA ALA A 168 22.48 3.38 12.54
C ALA A 168 21.04 3.72 13.03
N ASP A 169 20.29 4.55 12.30
CA ASP A 169 18.90 4.88 12.59
C ASP A 169 17.92 3.81 12.02
N TYR A 170 18.42 2.76 11.38
CA TYR A 170 17.67 1.61 10.92
C TYR A 170 17.87 0.41 11.85
N PHE A 171 16.79 -0.27 12.20
CA PHE A 171 16.83 -1.47 13.04
C PHE A 171 16.03 -2.62 12.40
N ASP A 172 16.63 -3.81 12.34
CA ASP A 172 16.03 -5.00 11.78
C ASP A 172 15.93 -6.13 12.83
N TYR A 173 14.69 -6.47 13.16
CA TYR A 173 14.40 -7.56 14.07
C TYR A 173 14.73 -8.96 13.52
N SER A 174 15.06 -9.12 12.26
CA SER A 174 15.58 -10.39 11.73
C SER A 174 17.03 -10.65 12.14
N GLU A 175 17.78 -9.60 12.51
CA GLU A 175 19.18 -9.69 12.92
C GLU A 175 19.41 -9.59 14.42
N SER A 176 18.52 -8.90 15.13
CA SER A 176 18.65 -8.71 16.58
C SER A 176 17.29 -8.74 17.28
N SER A 177 17.25 -9.28 18.48
CA SER A 177 16.05 -9.31 19.33
C SER A 177 15.91 -8.06 20.21
N SER A 178 17.00 -7.36 20.50
CA SER A 178 17.05 -6.19 21.38
C SER A 178 17.12 -4.91 20.54
N ARG A 179 16.04 -4.11 20.58
CA ARG A 179 15.95 -2.83 19.89
C ARG A 179 16.69 -1.74 20.65
N THR A 180 17.37 -0.87 19.92
CA THR A 180 17.73 0.48 20.42
C THR A 180 16.53 1.41 20.23
N ASP A 181 16.10 2.10 21.28
CA ASP A 181 14.85 2.87 21.28
C ASP A 181 14.78 4.04 20.29
N ASN A 182 15.90 4.41 19.68
CA ASN A 182 16.02 5.61 18.85
C ASN A 182 15.96 5.37 17.33
N ALA A 183 15.72 4.14 16.86
CA ALA A 183 15.66 3.89 15.42
C ALA A 183 14.47 4.63 14.78
N LYS A 184 14.76 5.39 13.70
CA LYS A 184 13.74 6.06 12.88
C LYS A 184 12.91 5.05 12.10
N VAL A 185 13.56 4.00 11.60
CA VAL A 185 12.94 2.93 10.82
C VAL A 185 13.20 1.59 11.49
N THR A 186 12.15 0.85 11.77
CA THR A 186 12.22 -0.48 12.38
C THR A 186 11.55 -1.51 11.49
N HIS A 187 12.28 -2.54 11.10
CA HIS A 187 11.79 -3.61 10.27
C HIS A 187 11.44 -4.84 11.11
N ILE A 188 10.20 -5.33 10.94
CA ILE A 188 9.63 -6.43 11.72
C ILE A 188 9.38 -7.59 10.76
N PRO A 189 10.09 -8.71 10.87
CA PRO A 189 9.82 -9.87 10.04
C PRO A 189 8.46 -10.49 10.43
N TRP A 190 7.78 -11.06 9.44
CA TRP A 190 6.42 -11.57 9.60
C TRP A 190 6.29 -12.61 10.73
N TRP A 191 7.28 -13.46 10.94
CA TRP A 191 7.26 -14.48 11.99
C TRP A 191 7.30 -13.85 13.39
N ARG A 192 8.02 -12.74 13.57
CA ARG A 192 8.00 -11.98 14.81
C ARG A 192 6.65 -11.32 15.04
N PHE A 193 6.08 -10.74 13.98
CA PHE A 193 4.74 -10.18 14.05
C PHE A 193 3.68 -11.25 14.31
N ALA A 194 3.80 -12.45 13.76
CA ALA A 194 2.87 -13.57 13.97
C ALA A 194 3.03 -14.27 15.33
N ASN A 195 4.14 -14.07 16.02
CA ASN A 195 4.38 -14.66 17.35
C ASN A 195 3.58 -13.91 18.42
N LEU A 196 2.56 -14.57 18.96
CA LEU A 196 1.64 -13.99 19.95
C LEU A 196 2.29 -13.65 21.29
N SER A 197 3.44 -14.27 21.61
CA SER A 197 4.19 -13.99 22.85
C SER A 197 5.03 -12.71 22.77
N ILE A 198 5.18 -12.13 21.58
CA ILE A 198 5.94 -10.91 21.36
C ILE A 198 4.97 -9.75 21.20
N PRO A 199 5.03 -8.70 22.03
CA PRO A 199 4.17 -7.54 21.87
C PRO A 199 4.46 -6.85 20.53
N ILE A 200 3.42 -6.31 19.89
CA ILE A 200 3.59 -5.38 18.79
C ILE A 200 4.08 -4.02 19.32
N PRO A 201 4.81 -3.23 18.54
CA PRO A 201 5.18 -1.89 18.96
C PRO A 201 3.94 -1.06 19.32
N ASP A 202 4.07 -0.23 20.35
CA ASP A 202 3.06 0.79 20.61
C ASP A 202 3.11 1.83 19.47
N VAL A 203 2.07 1.90 18.64
CA VAL A 203 1.98 2.79 17.48
C VAL A 203 0.67 3.55 17.51
N ASP A 204 0.65 4.74 16.92
CA ASP A 204 -0.52 5.61 16.83
C ASP A 204 -1.42 5.22 15.68
N ILE A 205 -0.81 4.86 14.58
CA ILE A 205 -1.49 4.48 13.34
C ILE A 205 -0.90 3.19 12.81
N VAL A 206 -1.77 2.28 12.38
CA VAL A 206 -1.40 1.19 11.48
C VAL A 206 -1.93 1.53 10.09
N THR A 207 -1.11 1.37 9.06
CA THR A 207 -1.58 1.52 7.68
C THR A 207 -1.42 0.21 6.92
N ILE A 208 -2.44 -0.13 6.12
CA ILE A 208 -2.50 -1.36 5.31
C ILE A 208 -3.04 -0.98 3.93
N ASN A 209 -2.13 -0.56 3.06
CA ASN A 209 -2.50 -0.03 1.76
C ASN A 209 -2.50 -1.13 0.70
N HIS A 210 -3.60 -1.26 -0.04
CA HIS A 210 -3.80 -2.22 -1.13
C HIS A 210 -3.62 -3.71 -0.77
N ALA A 211 -3.60 -4.08 0.51
CA ALA A 211 -3.21 -5.43 0.91
C ALA A 211 -4.31 -6.23 1.63
N LEU A 212 -5.27 -5.57 2.29
CA LEU A 212 -6.22 -6.26 3.18
C LEU A 212 -7.05 -7.36 2.48
N THR A 213 -7.57 -7.09 1.29
CA THR A 213 -8.38 -8.07 0.55
C THR A 213 -7.54 -9.11 -0.21
N GLU A 214 -6.22 -8.90 -0.26
CA GLU A 214 -5.24 -9.81 -0.86
C GLU A 214 -4.71 -10.82 0.16
N MET A 215 -4.81 -10.49 1.45
CA MET A 215 -4.36 -11.36 2.54
C MET A 215 -5.31 -12.54 2.76
N HIS A 216 -4.75 -13.64 3.24
CA HIS A 216 -5.56 -14.75 3.72
C HIS A 216 -6.52 -14.28 4.84
N PRO A 217 -7.81 -14.69 4.85
CA PRO A 217 -8.78 -14.21 5.85
C PRO A 217 -8.33 -14.41 7.29
N GLN A 218 -7.64 -15.50 7.60
CA GLN A 218 -7.11 -15.75 8.93
C GLN A 218 -5.99 -14.77 9.32
N ALA A 219 -5.14 -14.34 8.36
CA ALA A 219 -4.12 -13.32 8.61
C ALA A 219 -4.77 -11.99 9.00
N VAL A 220 -5.81 -11.56 8.27
CA VAL A 220 -6.58 -10.35 8.61
C VAL A 220 -7.15 -10.44 10.03
N LYS A 221 -7.82 -11.56 10.37
CA LYS A 221 -8.36 -11.79 11.71
C LYS A 221 -7.28 -11.71 12.80
N THR A 222 -6.12 -12.29 12.54
CA THR A 222 -5.00 -12.29 13.48
C THR A 222 -4.43 -10.88 13.68
N ILE A 223 -4.26 -10.13 12.58
CA ILE A 223 -3.79 -8.73 12.62
C ILE A 223 -4.71 -7.90 13.51
N PHE A 224 -6.01 -7.87 13.21
CA PHE A 224 -6.95 -7.06 13.99
C PHE A 224 -7.11 -7.54 15.44
N ALA A 225 -7.06 -8.84 15.70
CA ALA A 225 -7.07 -9.36 17.06
C ALA A 225 -5.83 -8.91 17.86
N ARG A 226 -4.65 -8.91 17.24
CA ARG A 226 -3.41 -8.42 17.86
C ARG A 226 -3.44 -6.93 18.13
N LEU A 227 -3.92 -6.14 17.17
CA LEU A 227 -4.08 -4.70 17.34
C LEU A 227 -5.03 -4.38 18.48
N TYR A 228 -6.17 -5.06 18.55
CA TYR A 228 -7.11 -4.87 19.65
C TYR A 228 -6.51 -5.28 21.00
N SER A 229 -5.79 -6.40 21.06
CA SER A 229 -5.08 -6.82 22.27
C SER A 229 -4.05 -5.81 22.76
N ALA A 230 -3.41 -5.09 21.86
CA ALA A 230 -2.41 -4.07 22.20
C ALA A 230 -3.01 -2.70 22.55
N TRP A 231 -4.11 -2.33 21.88
CA TRP A 231 -4.72 -1.00 21.98
C TRP A 231 -5.89 -0.94 22.96
N GLY A 232 -6.56 -2.07 23.21
CA GLY A 232 -7.83 -2.08 23.93
C GLY A 232 -8.86 -1.17 23.25
N ASP A 233 -9.55 -0.39 24.05
CA ASP A 233 -10.58 0.55 23.61
C ASP A 233 -10.05 1.98 23.32
N ASN A 234 -8.75 2.12 23.05
CA ASN A 234 -8.15 3.42 22.79
C ASN A 234 -8.59 3.95 21.43
N ASP A 235 -9.56 4.84 21.40
CA ASP A 235 -10.16 5.45 20.21
C ASP A 235 -9.23 6.43 19.47
N LYS A 236 -8.11 6.84 20.11
CA LYS A 236 -7.05 7.64 19.46
C LYS A 236 -6.20 6.81 18.51
N LYS A 237 -6.19 5.48 18.65
CA LYS A 237 -5.49 4.58 17.75
C LYS A 237 -6.37 4.27 16.53
N LEU A 238 -5.77 4.10 15.37
CA LEU A 238 -6.53 3.77 14.16
C LEU A 238 -5.74 2.90 13.17
N VAL A 239 -6.48 2.14 12.36
CA VAL A 239 -5.96 1.51 11.15
C VAL A 239 -6.50 2.29 9.96
N LEU A 240 -5.62 2.74 9.06
CA LEU A 240 -5.97 3.42 7.83
C LEU A 240 -5.63 2.53 6.63
N ALA A 241 -6.58 2.34 5.73
CA ALA A 241 -6.36 1.69 4.44
C ALA A 241 -6.76 2.63 3.31
N GLU A 242 -5.79 3.03 2.49
CA GLU A 242 -6.04 3.87 1.31
C GLU A 242 -6.77 3.09 0.20
N SER A 243 -6.59 1.82 0.12
CA SER A 243 -7.39 0.89 -0.67
C SER A 243 -7.38 -0.45 0.05
N LEU A 244 -8.47 -1.17 -0.01
CA LEU A 244 -8.50 -2.50 0.59
C LEU A 244 -7.72 -3.54 -0.23
N GLY A 245 -7.31 -3.17 -1.46
CA GLY A 245 -6.64 -4.07 -2.39
C GLY A 245 -7.60 -4.74 -3.37
N TYR A 246 -7.07 -5.67 -4.18
CA TYR A 246 -7.86 -6.43 -5.13
C TYR A 246 -8.58 -7.58 -4.41
N ASP A 247 -9.90 -7.66 -4.54
CA ASP A 247 -10.71 -8.68 -3.86
C ASP A 247 -10.69 -10.01 -4.64
N TYR A 248 -9.55 -10.70 -4.62
CA TYR A 248 -9.38 -12.00 -5.27
C TYR A 248 -10.40 -13.05 -4.81
N PHE A 249 -10.75 -12.98 -3.53
CA PHE A 249 -11.66 -13.97 -2.93
C PHE A 249 -13.12 -13.55 -2.96
N LYS A 250 -13.43 -12.35 -3.47
CA LYS A 250 -14.80 -11.76 -3.46
C LYS A 250 -15.44 -11.77 -2.06
N ARG A 251 -14.61 -11.50 -1.04
CA ARG A 251 -14.96 -11.62 0.39
C ARG A 251 -14.89 -10.31 1.16
N LYS A 252 -14.84 -9.18 0.48
CA LYS A 252 -14.73 -7.86 1.12
C LYS A 252 -15.74 -7.69 2.25
N ASP A 253 -17.01 -8.00 2.00
CA ASP A 253 -18.08 -7.81 3.00
C ASP A 253 -17.89 -8.75 4.21
N ALA A 254 -17.49 -10.01 3.97
CA ALA A 254 -17.19 -10.97 5.03
C ALA A 254 -15.97 -10.54 5.84
N MET A 255 -14.92 -10.06 5.19
CA MET A 255 -13.73 -9.53 5.86
C MET A 255 -14.08 -8.33 6.77
N LEU A 256 -14.88 -7.39 6.27
CA LEU A 256 -15.31 -6.26 7.08
C LEU A 256 -16.19 -6.68 8.26
N ALA A 257 -17.01 -7.72 8.10
CA ALA A 257 -17.76 -8.32 9.20
C ALA A 257 -16.85 -8.98 10.24
N ASP A 258 -15.83 -9.71 9.80
CA ASP A 258 -14.82 -10.30 10.67
C ASP A 258 -14.04 -9.25 11.47
N ILE A 259 -13.70 -8.11 10.85
CA ILE A 259 -13.02 -6.99 11.52
C ILE A 259 -13.93 -6.37 12.58
N ARG A 260 -15.22 -6.17 12.29
CA ARG A 260 -16.19 -5.70 13.28
C ARG A 260 -16.33 -6.66 14.45
N ALA A 261 -16.32 -7.95 14.17
CA ALA A 261 -16.35 -9.00 15.22
C ALA A 261 -15.09 -9.02 16.12
N LYS A 262 -14.03 -8.30 15.72
CA LYS A 262 -12.82 -8.06 16.51
C LYS A 262 -12.84 -6.70 17.23
N SER A 263 -14.02 -6.17 17.49
CA SER A 263 -14.22 -4.91 18.22
C SER A 263 -13.63 -3.69 17.51
N PHE A 264 -13.76 -3.62 16.18
CA PHE A 264 -13.43 -2.42 15.41
C PHE A 264 -14.67 -1.85 14.73
N THR A 265 -14.82 -0.52 14.79
CA THR A 265 -15.71 0.21 13.89
C THR A 265 -15.07 0.33 12.53
N VAL A 266 -15.90 0.33 11.49
CA VAL A 266 -15.45 0.44 10.08
C VAL A 266 -16.07 1.68 9.48
N ASN A 267 -15.26 2.70 9.21
CA ASN A 267 -15.67 3.96 8.61
C ASN A 267 -15.08 4.08 7.20
N CYS A 268 -15.90 3.89 6.19
CA CYS A 268 -15.52 4.14 4.80
C CYS A 268 -15.65 5.64 4.53
N ILE A 269 -14.53 6.35 4.51
CA ILE A 269 -14.50 7.81 4.28
C ILE A 269 -14.78 8.11 2.80
N THR A 270 -14.18 7.29 1.92
CA THR A 270 -14.45 7.33 0.48
C THR A 270 -14.53 5.89 -0.04
N ASN A 271 -14.77 5.73 -1.34
CA ASN A 271 -14.68 4.41 -1.98
C ASN A 271 -13.25 3.82 -1.95
N ARG A 272 -12.24 4.61 -1.59
CA ARG A 272 -10.83 4.21 -1.50
C ARG A 272 -10.28 4.25 -0.07
N VAL A 273 -10.78 5.11 0.80
CA VAL A 273 -10.23 5.30 2.15
C VAL A 273 -11.15 4.68 3.19
N THR A 274 -10.61 3.75 3.96
CA THR A 274 -11.31 3.09 5.08
C THR A 274 -10.49 3.28 6.35
N ILE A 275 -11.15 3.71 7.42
CA ILE A 275 -10.56 3.84 8.76
C ILE A 275 -11.24 2.84 9.68
N PHE A 276 -10.42 2.11 10.43
CA PHE A 276 -10.88 1.20 11.48
C PHE A 276 -10.42 1.78 12.82
N ARG A 277 -11.32 1.85 13.81
CA ARG A 277 -10.99 2.29 15.17
C ARG A 277 -11.42 1.23 16.17
N PRO A 278 -10.64 1.00 17.24
CA PRO A 278 -11.11 0.18 18.35
C PRO A 278 -12.45 0.70 18.87
N ASN A 279 -13.31 -0.20 19.30
CA ASN A 279 -14.64 0.13 19.80
C ASN A 279 -14.76 -0.30 21.25
N SER A 280 -14.96 0.65 22.17
CA SER A 280 -15.20 0.43 23.59
C SER A 280 -16.56 -0.23 23.84
N GLY A 281 -16.65 -1.51 23.61
CA GLY A 281 -17.78 -2.36 23.98
C GLY A 281 -19.17 -1.83 23.67
N ALA A 282 -19.98 -2.62 23.00
CA ALA A 282 -21.45 -2.56 22.96
C ALA A 282 -22.09 -1.19 22.62
N ALA A 283 -21.42 -0.26 22.01
CA ALA A 283 -22.08 0.63 21.09
C ALA A 283 -22.61 -0.26 19.98
N THR A 284 -23.70 -0.93 20.28
CA THR A 284 -24.65 -1.38 19.27
C THR A 284 -24.57 -0.37 18.16
N ALA A 285 -23.84 -0.74 17.15
CA ALA A 285 -23.73 -0.08 15.90
C ALA A 285 -24.78 1.00 15.70
N GLN A 286 -24.50 2.23 15.96
CA GLN A 286 -24.84 3.20 14.98
C GLN A 286 -23.99 2.81 13.77
N LEU A 287 -24.50 1.83 13.05
CA LEU A 287 -24.35 1.73 11.63
C LEU A 287 -24.73 3.13 11.11
N VAL A 288 -23.75 4.02 11.12
CA VAL A 288 -23.79 5.10 10.16
C VAL A 288 -23.76 4.34 8.86
N GLU A 289 -24.94 4.21 8.25
CA GLU A 289 -25.14 3.77 6.88
C GLU A 289 -24.35 4.71 5.97
N LEU A 290 -23.05 4.61 6.01
CA LEU A 290 -22.15 5.16 5.01
C LEU A 290 -22.22 4.24 3.79
N GLY A 291 -23.12 4.58 2.97
CA GLY A 291 -23.61 3.83 1.85
C GLY A 291 -24.96 3.25 2.22
N ARG A 292 -26.02 4.08 2.23
CA ARG A 292 -27.36 3.62 1.97
C ARG A 292 -27.22 2.52 0.93
N ARG A 293 -27.52 1.28 1.32
CA ARG A 293 -27.73 0.23 0.31
C ARG A 293 -28.55 0.90 -0.77
N PRO A 294 -28.07 0.95 -2.02
CA PRO A 294 -28.83 1.66 -3.03
C PRO A 294 -30.25 1.15 -2.94
N THR A 295 -31.18 2.06 -2.68
CA THR A 295 -32.59 1.73 -2.58
C THR A 295 -32.92 0.83 -3.76
N PHE A 296 -33.89 -0.07 -3.61
CA PHE A 296 -34.23 -1.05 -4.66
C PHE A 296 -34.26 -0.41 -6.06
N GLY A 297 -34.73 0.86 -6.15
CA GLY A 297 -34.73 1.66 -7.37
C GLY A 297 -33.34 2.01 -7.92
N VAL A 298 -32.32 2.22 -7.08
CA VAL A 298 -30.94 2.51 -7.53
C VAL A 298 -30.27 1.22 -8.01
N ARG A 299 -30.58 0.06 -7.40
CA ARG A 299 -30.13 -1.25 -7.91
C ARG A 299 -30.73 -1.58 -9.27
N ILE A 300 -32.00 -1.27 -9.49
CA ILE A 300 -32.65 -1.44 -10.79
C ILE A 300 -32.02 -0.49 -11.81
N LYS A 301 -31.81 0.79 -11.48
CA LYS A 301 -31.14 1.76 -12.37
C LYS A 301 -29.73 1.33 -12.73
N SER A 302 -28.96 0.80 -11.79
CA SER A 302 -27.59 0.34 -12.07
C SER A 302 -27.56 -0.94 -12.91
N ARG A 303 -28.51 -1.88 -12.70
CA ARG A 303 -28.66 -3.09 -13.53
C ARG A 303 -29.19 -2.75 -14.93
N LEU A 304 -30.15 -1.82 -15.02
CA LEU A 304 -30.65 -1.32 -16.30
C LEU A 304 -29.54 -0.59 -17.07
N ARG A 305 -28.77 0.27 -16.39
CA ARG A 305 -27.62 0.97 -16.98
C ARG A 305 -26.57 -0.02 -17.50
N LYS A 306 -26.22 -1.07 -16.74
CA LYS A 306 -25.32 -2.15 -17.22
C LYS A 306 -25.90 -2.92 -18.41
N ARG A 307 -27.21 -3.21 -18.40
CA ARG A 307 -27.88 -3.87 -19.54
C ARG A 307 -27.92 -2.97 -20.78
N ILE A 308 -28.21 -1.67 -20.61
CA ILE A 308 -28.20 -0.67 -21.68
C ILE A 308 -26.77 -0.48 -22.22
N ILE A 309 -25.75 -0.40 -21.36
CA ILE A 309 -24.35 -0.31 -21.79
C ILE A 309 -23.96 -1.58 -22.57
N ASN A 310 -24.35 -2.76 -22.11
CA ASN A 310 -24.05 -4.00 -22.82
C ASN A 310 -24.82 -4.15 -24.15
N LEU A 311 -26.06 -3.63 -24.21
CA LEU A 311 -26.85 -3.53 -25.46
C LEU A 311 -26.22 -2.53 -26.42
N VAL A 312 -25.80 -1.35 -25.94
CA VAL A 312 -25.12 -0.33 -26.72
C VAL A 312 -23.77 -0.84 -27.22
N VAL A 313 -22.99 -1.52 -26.38
CA VAL A 313 -21.72 -2.14 -26.78
C VAL A 313 -21.92 -3.25 -27.84
N ARG A 314 -23.02 -4.00 -27.77
CA ARG A 314 -23.39 -4.99 -28.80
C ARG A 314 -23.88 -4.33 -30.10
N SER A 315 -24.55 -3.17 -30.05
CA SER A 315 -25.02 -2.43 -31.22
C SER A 315 -23.93 -1.54 -31.85
N LEU A 316 -22.77 -1.37 -31.17
CA LEU A 316 -21.61 -0.59 -31.66
C LEU A 316 -20.93 -1.16 -32.94
N ARG A 317 -21.35 -2.35 -33.39
CA ARG A 317 -20.98 -2.87 -34.73
C ARG A 317 -21.74 -2.20 -35.87
N HIS A 318 -22.74 -1.37 -35.57
CA HIS A 318 -23.54 -0.63 -36.55
C HIS A 318 -23.12 0.86 -36.54
N PRO A 319 -23.07 1.56 -37.69
CA PRO A 319 -22.68 2.99 -37.80
C PRO A 319 -23.49 3.92 -36.89
N PHE A 320 -24.78 3.62 -36.64
CA PHE A 320 -25.63 4.37 -35.74
C PHE A 320 -25.24 4.27 -34.27
N GLY A 321 -24.68 3.14 -33.84
CA GLY A 321 -24.19 2.94 -32.49
C GLY A 321 -22.94 3.76 -32.17
N GLN A 322 -22.10 4.05 -33.16
CA GLN A 322 -20.90 4.87 -33.00
C GLN A 322 -21.24 6.36 -32.78
N GLN A 323 -22.30 6.86 -33.38
CA GLN A 323 -22.78 8.23 -33.16
C GLN A 323 -23.41 8.38 -31.77
N LEU A 324 -24.15 7.39 -31.30
CA LEU A 324 -24.72 7.37 -29.94
C LEU A 324 -23.64 7.29 -28.86
N ALA A 325 -22.58 6.54 -29.09
CA ALA A 325 -21.44 6.45 -28.20
C ALA A 325 -20.65 7.76 -28.09
N LYS A 326 -20.58 8.54 -29.18
CA LYS A 326 -20.00 9.90 -29.16
C LYS A 326 -20.86 10.89 -28.35
N LEU A 327 -22.17 10.73 -28.36
CA LEU A 327 -23.10 11.55 -27.57
C LEU A 327 -23.09 11.18 -26.08
N ILE A 328 -22.97 9.88 -25.75
CA ILE A 328 -22.92 9.39 -24.36
C ILE A 328 -21.54 9.68 -23.72
N LYS A 329 -20.46 9.75 -24.50
CA LYS A 329 -19.11 10.15 -24.02
C LYS A 329 -19.00 11.64 -23.68
N ARG A 330 -19.92 12.48 -24.11
CA ARG A 330 -20.01 13.86 -23.64
C ARG A 330 -20.69 13.89 -22.27
N GLY A 331 -19.99 13.34 -21.25
CA GLY A 331 -20.32 13.61 -19.85
C GLY A 331 -20.18 15.11 -19.55
N PRO A 332 -20.80 15.59 -18.46
CA PRO A 332 -20.92 17.02 -18.22
C PRO A 332 -19.53 17.70 -18.21
N ILE A 333 -19.45 18.82 -18.88
CA ILE A 333 -18.31 19.73 -19.08
C ILE A 333 -17.52 20.05 -17.77
N HIS A 334 -18.08 19.74 -16.60
CA HIS A 334 -17.43 19.93 -15.29
C HIS A 334 -16.27 18.97 -15.00
N HIS A 335 -16.27 17.74 -15.54
CA HIS A 335 -15.22 16.78 -15.24
C HIS A 335 -13.89 17.16 -15.88
N ASP A 336 -13.93 17.68 -17.12
CA ASP A 336 -12.70 18.03 -17.84
C ASP A 336 -12.03 19.28 -17.26
N LYS A 337 -12.84 20.27 -16.80
CA LYS A 337 -12.32 21.46 -16.12
C LYS A 337 -11.67 21.16 -14.77
N LEU A 338 -12.28 20.24 -13.98
CA LEU A 338 -11.72 19.83 -12.70
C LEU A 338 -10.41 19.05 -12.90
N THR A 339 -10.39 18.16 -13.89
CA THR A 339 -9.18 17.39 -14.23
C THR A 339 -8.06 18.31 -14.69
N ALA A 340 -8.35 19.29 -15.55
CA ALA A 340 -7.38 20.28 -16.02
C ALA A 340 -6.84 21.15 -14.86
N ALA A 341 -7.69 21.53 -13.91
CA ALA A 341 -7.26 22.29 -12.73
C ALA A 341 -6.34 21.47 -11.83
N ILE A 342 -6.65 20.18 -11.60
CA ILE A 342 -5.79 19.27 -10.82
C ILE A 342 -4.47 19.04 -11.55
N ASP A 343 -4.49 18.79 -12.85
CA ASP A 343 -3.28 18.59 -13.65
C ASP A 343 -2.39 19.85 -13.61
N ALA A 344 -2.98 21.06 -13.66
CA ALA A 344 -2.23 22.31 -13.50
C ALA A 344 -1.62 22.48 -12.09
N GLN A 345 -2.33 22.11 -11.04
CA GLN A 345 -1.83 22.17 -9.65
C GLN A 345 -0.69 21.18 -9.42
N THR A 346 -0.69 20.03 -10.08
CA THR A 346 0.35 19.00 -9.94
C THR A 346 1.46 19.10 -10.97
N GLN A 347 1.38 20.06 -11.91
CA GLN A 347 2.39 20.24 -12.97
C GLN A 347 3.82 20.46 -12.43
N PRO A 348 4.08 21.29 -11.40
CA PRO A 348 5.43 21.45 -10.90
C PRO A 348 6.03 20.14 -10.33
N LEU A 349 5.21 19.31 -9.70
CA LEU A 349 5.65 17.99 -9.22
C LEU A 349 5.90 17.03 -10.39
N HIS A 350 5.07 17.09 -11.42
CA HIS A 350 5.29 16.34 -12.66
C HIS A 350 6.62 16.74 -13.30
N ASP A 351 6.85 18.05 -13.48
CA ASP A 351 8.06 18.58 -14.12
C ASP A 351 9.30 18.26 -13.29
N PHE A 352 9.21 18.30 -11.98
CA PHE A 352 10.30 17.87 -11.10
C PHE A 352 10.71 16.42 -11.40
N PHE A 353 9.78 15.49 -11.44
CA PHE A 353 10.10 14.08 -11.70
C PHE A 353 10.58 13.84 -13.14
N GLU A 354 10.03 14.52 -14.14
CA GLU A 354 10.49 14.39 -15.52
C GLU A 354 11.91 14.96 -15.71
N ASN A 355 12.25 16.04 -14.99
CA ASN A 355 13.59 16.64 -15.05
C ASN A 355 14.62 15.90 -14.20
N LEU A 356 14.19 15.26 -13.09
CA LEU A 356 15.11 14.54 -12.21
C LEU A 356 15.77 13.36 -12.93
N VAL A 357 15.08 12.80 -13.91
CA VAL A 357 15.51 11.57 -14.58
C VAL A 357 15.29 11.65 -16.08
N ALA A 358 15.97 12.58 -16.72
CA ALA A 358 16.01 12.66 -18.20
C ALA A 358 16.49 11.34 -18.85
N ASP A 359 17.19 10.47 -18.08
CA ASP A 359 17.71 9.17 -18.50
C ASP A 359 17.13 7.99 -17.68
N GLU A 360 15.92 8.14 -17.10
CA GLU A 360 15.28 7.02 -16.42
C GLU A 360 14.97 5.90 -17.42
N ARG A 361 15.82 4.88 -17.42
CA ARG A 361 15.49 3.64 -18.10
C ARG A 361 14.52 2.88 -17.20
N THR A 362 13.30 2.76 -17.68
CA THR A 362 12.29 1.95 -16.99
C THR A 362 12.70 0.48 -17.04
N PRO A 363 12.30 -0.34 -16.07
CA PRO A 363 12.49 -1.79 -16.14
C PRO A 363 12.00 -2.40 -17.48
N ASP A 364 10.98 -1.84 -18.09
CA ASP A 364 10.44 -2.29 -19.38
C ASP A 364 11.41 -2.06 -20.55
N GLU A 365 12.29 -1.06 -20.47
CA GLU A 365 13.29 -0.75 -21.52
C GLU A 365 14.57 -1.56 -21.37
N ILE A 366 14.82 -2.08 -20.16
CA ILE A 366 16.03 -2.86 -19.84
C ILE A 366 15.77 -4.36 -19.93
N PHE A 367 14.56 -4.79 -19.58
CA PHE A 367 14.19 -6.19 -19.50
C PHE A 367 12.82 -6.40 -20.13
N GLU A 368 12.73 -7.31 -21.11
CA GLU A 368 11.43 -7.74 -21.62
C GLU A 368 10.61 -8.33 -20.45
N LYS A 369 9.58 -7.61 -20.03
CA LYS A 369 8.63 -8.16 -19.05
C LYS A 369 7.85 -9.31 -19.70
N PRO A 370 7.74 -10.46 -19.05
CA PRO A 370 6.71 -11.42 -19.44
C PRO A 370 5.36 -10.70 -19.31
N ARG A 371 4.63 -10.59 -20.41
CA ARG A 371 3.27 -10.03 -20.41
C ARG A 371 2.40 -10.89 -19.51
N ILE A 372 1.52 -10.26 -18.73
CA ILE A 372 0.58 -10.93 -17.80
C ILE A 372 -0.27 -12.04 -18.50
N GLY A 373 -0.22 -12.17 -19.82
CA GLY A 373 -0.89 -13.20 -20.58
C GLY A 373 -0.04 -14.44 -20.91
N ASP A 374 1.26 -14.44 -20.61
CA ASP A 374 2.17 -15.53 -21.00
C ASP A 374 2.41 -16.58 -19.89
N ILE A 375 1.78 -16.38 -18.74
CA ILE A 375 1.80 -17.35 -17.64
C ILE A 375 0.58 -18.26 -17.79
N LYS A 376 0.78 -19.41 -18.44
CA LYS A 376 -0.19 -20.52 -18.50
C LYS A 376 -0.16 -21.30 -17.20
#